data_ccbe1e205574304452cbc3adce7925e8
#
_entry.id   ccbe1e205574304452cbc3adce7925e8
#
_cell.length_a   1.000
_cell.length_b   1.000
_cell.length_c   1.000
_cell.angle_alpha   90.00
_cell.angle_beta   90.00
_cell.angle_gamma   90.00
#
_symmetry.space_group_name_H-M   'P 1'
#
loop_
_entity.id
_entity.type
_entity.pdbx_description
1 polymer ?
#
loop_
_entity_poly.entity_id
_entity_poly.type
_entity_poly.pdbx_seq_one_letter_code
_entity_poly.pdbx_strand_id
1 'polypeptide(L)'
;AWNIGRVQQTGVTGHLFHFLSREFGAVSASALLPLLQEHYRLAYIRKPEFMGHTRTEEKDPKYKIVTDLPWSEGEIRKRLSLYQALEDRAEVWGRRMPETKRTAYFHLVQYPVQGASQMNKKCLYAQLARHGKADWQLSEQAFDSIVSLTHRYNQGKWQGFMDYKPRNLSVYQRIPKSIATDSLKSTRSYLFKWNGLEAMEGNLLPCEGLGYEGMAAGISKDSSVMFHFDGCPADSVEVELRLLPAHPVVGNELRVQVSLDEVQSLPVSYRTYGRSEEWKQNVLSNQAVLRLKFPLRGNRTHRITIQALDEGVVLDQLYVYEWKD
;
A
#
# COMPACT_ATOMS: atom_id res chain seq x y z
N ALA A 1 -23.67 -1.24 -6.81
CA ALA A 1 -22.61 -1.70 -7.73
C ALA A 1 -23.15 -2.47 -8.94
N TRP A 2 -24.45 -2.84 -8.98
CA TRP A 2 -25.04 -3.58 -10.10
C TRP A 2 -25.32 -2.71 -11.35
N ASN A 3 -25.33 -1.39 -11.21
CA ASN A 3 -25.52 -0.48 -12.34
C ASN A 3 -24.18 0.12 -12.76
N ILE A 4 -23.49 -0.58 -13.66
CA ILE A 4 -22.19 -0.19 -14.21
C ILE A 4 -22.24 1.20 -14.85
N GLY A 5 -23.29 1.52 -15.63
CA GLY A 5 -23.44 2.83 -16.27
C GLY A 5 -23.47 3.99 -15.26
N ARG A 6 -24.12 3.77 -14.11
CA ARG A 6 -24.10 4.77 -13.04
C ARG A 6 -22.73 4.92 -12.38
N VAL A 7 -22.01 3.81 -12.17
CA VAL A 7 -20.66 3.86 -11.62
C VAL A 7 -19.69 4.54 -12.59
N GLN A 8 -19.83 4.30 -13.89
CA GLN A 8 -19.04 5.01 -14.91
C GLN A 8 -19.30 6.53 -14.91
N GLN A 9 -20.54 6.95 -14.68
CA GLN A 9 -20.90 8.38 -14.60
C GLN A 9 -20.44 9.08 -13.33
N THR A 10 -20.51 8.41 -12.17
CA THR A 10 -20.24 9.01 -10.86
C THR A 10 -18.86 8.66 -10.31
N GLY A 11 -18.16 7.70 -10.90
CA GLY A 11 -16.90 7.15 -10.40
C GLY A 11 -17.08 6.35 -9.10
N VAL A 12 -15.98 5.76 -8.64
CA VAL A 12 -15.93 5.00 -7.38
C VAL A 12 -16.21 5.90 -6.17
N THR A 13 -15.65 7.10 -6.18
CA THR A 13 -15.87 8.12 -5.13
C THR A 13 -17.34 8.49 -5.01
N GLY A 14 -18.02 8.75 -6.13
CA GLY A 14 -19.45 9.05 -6.13
C GLY A 14 -20.30 7.88 -5.65
N HIS A 15 -19.94 6.65 -6.03
CA HIS A 15 -20.61 5.45 -5.52
C HIS A 15 -20.49 5.32 -4.00
N LEU A 16 -19.28 5.49 -3.46
CA LEU A 16 -19.03 5.44 -2.01
C LEU A 16 -19.80 6.56 -1.28
N PHE A 17 -19.80 7.78 -1.81
CA PHE A 17 -20.58 8.89 -1.26
C PHE A 17 -22.07 8.58 -1.21
N HIS A 18 -22.64 8.03 -2.28
CA HIS A 18 -24.07 7.65 -2.32
C HIS A 18 -24.39 6.54 -1.31
N PHE A 19 -23.49 5.55 -1.17
CA PHE A 19 -23.66 4.52 -0.14
C PHE A 19 -23.69 5.14 1.26
N LEU A 20 -22.71 5.98 1.60
CA LEU A 20 -22.62 6.62 2.90
C LEU A 20 -23.80 7.56 3.17
N SER A 21 -24.28 8.28 2.14
CA SER A 21 -25.44 9.17 2.25
C SER A 21 -26.71 8.41 2.55
N ARG A 22 -26.92 7.27 1.92
CA ARG A 22 -28.07 6.40 2.17
C ARG A 22 -28.07 5.85 3.59
N GLU A 23 -26.91 5.40 4.07
CA GLU A 23 -26.80 4.77 5.39
C GLU A 23 -26.80 5.80 6.52
N PHE A 24 -26.07 6.92 6.37
CA PHE A 24 -25.75 7.85 7.46
C PHE A 24 -26.21 9.29 7.24
N GLY A 25 -26.76 9.61 6.07
CA GLY A 25 -27.15 10.97 5.67
C GLY A 25 -26.00 11.75 5.02
N ALA A 26 -26.35 12.74 4.18
CA ALA A 26 -25.38 13.46 3.34
C ALA A 26 -24.29 14.21 4.14
N VAL A 27 -24.66 14.80 5.29
CA VAL A 27 -23.70 15.51 6.15
C VAL A 27 -22.64 14.55 6.69
N SER A 28 -23.06 13.40 7.21
CA SER A 28 -22.12 12.37 7.68
C SER A 28 -21.29 11.81 6.53
N ALA A 29 -21.90 11.58 5.36
CA ALA A 29 -21.22 11.05 4.19
C ALA A 29 -20.04 11.92 3.74
N SER A 30 -20.21 13.25 3.73
CA SER A 30 -19.13 14.18 3.37
C SER A 30 -17.90 14.06 4.27
N ALA A 31 -18.11 13.77 5.56
CA ALA A 31 -17.01 13.59 6.52
C ALA A 31 -16.43 12.16 6.52
N LEU A 32 -17.26 11.15 6.27
CA LEU A 32 -16.86 9.74 6.28
C LEU A 32 -16.18 9.32 4.98
N LEU A 33 -16.48 9.98 3.86
CA LEU A 33 -15.88 9.68 2.56
C LEU A 33 -14.34 9.73 2.60
N PRO A 34 -13.70 10.85 2.99
CA PRO A 34 -12.24 10.91 3.05
C PRO A 34 -11.64 9.97 4.11
N LEU A 35 -12.39 9.61 5.15
CA LEU A 35 -11.94 8.63 6.14
C LEU A 35 -11.85 7.24 5.52
N LEU A 36 -12.87 6.79 4.78
CA LEU A 36 -12.86 5.48 4.14
C LEU A 36 -11.91 5.43 2.94
N GLN A 37 -11.78 6.52 2.18
CA GLN A 37 -10.79 6.59 1.11
C GLN A 37 -9.37 6.39 1.63
N GLU A 38 -9.00 7.06 2.74
CA GLU A 38 -7.69 6.87 3.35
C GLU A 38 -7.53 5.47 3.96
N HIS A 39 -8.57 4.91 4.58
CA HIS A 39 -8.57 3.52 5.04
C HIS A 39 -8.29 2.54 3.89
N TYR A 40 -8.96 2.68 2.75
CA TYR A 40 -8.73 1.84 1.58
C TYR A 40 -7.34 2.05 0.97
N ARG A 41 -6.84 3.29 0.94
CA ARG A 41 -5.48 3.58 0.47
C ARG A 41 -4.43 2.89 1.33
N LEU A 42 -4.54 2.95 2.65
CA LEU A 42 -3.62 2.26 3.56
C LEU A 42 -3.71 0.73 3.44
N ALA A 43 -4.93 0.20 3.24
CA ALA A 43 -5.13 -1.22 2.99
C ALA A 43 -4.57 -1.65 1.63
N TYR A 44 -4.63 -0.79 0.61
CA TYR A 44 -4.01 -1.01 -0.69
C TYR A 44 -2.49 -1.14 -0.58
N ILE A 45 -1.82 -0.23 0.16
CA ILE A 45 -0.37 -0.28 0.38
C ILE A 45 0.06 -1.62 1.02
N ARG A 46 -0.67 -2.07 2.04
CA ARG A 46 -0.45 -3.35 2.68
C ARG A 46 -1.72 -3.81 3.38
N LYS A 47 -2.26 -4.93 2.96
CA LYS A 47 -3.44 -5.50 3.59
C LYS A 47 -3.12 -5.96 5.03
N PRO A 48 -4.05 -5.80 5.98
CA PRO A 48 -3.83 -6.20 7.37
C PRO A 48 -3.41 -7.65 7.54
N GLU A 49 -3.96 -8.57 6.75
CA GLU A 49 -3.63 -9.99 6.78
C GLU A 49 -2.21 -10.32 6.29
N PHE A 50 -1.55 -9.38 5.63
CA PHE A 50 -0.17 -9.55 5.15
C PHE A 50 0.86 -8.80 5.99
N MET A 51 0.45 -8.26 7.15
CA MET A 51 1.34 -7.46 8.01
C MET A 51 2.52 -8.25 8.60
N GLY A 52 2.47 -9.56 8.61
CA GLY A 52 3.55 -10.36 9.17
C GLY A 52 4.37 -11.15 8.15
N HIS A 53 4.31 -10.84 6.86
CA HIS A 53 4.91 -11.64 5.79
C HIS A 53 4.48 -13.12 5.77
N THR A 54 3.47 -13.50 6.55
CA THR A 54 2.98 -14.87 6.57
C THR A 54 2.33 -15.24 5.24
N ARG A 55 2.50 -16.49 4.83
CA ARG A 55 1.94 -17.05 3.61
C ARG A 55 1.16 -18.30 3.94
N THR A 56 -0.14 -18.18 3.97
CA THR A 56 -1.03 -19.25 4.47
C THR A 56 -1.06 -20.47 3.57
N GLU A 57 -0.86 -20.30 2.28
CA GLU A 57 -0.88 -21.35 1.28
C GLU A 57 0.43 -22.16 1.19
N GLU A 58 1.51 -21.65 1.78
CA GLU A 58 2.80 -22.33 1.76
C GLU A 58 2.87 -23.40 2.84
N LYS A 59 3.48 -24.56 2.50
CA LYS A 59 3.65 -25.69 3.42
C LYS A 59 4.82 -25.49 4.39
N ASP A 60 5.89 -24.82 3.93
CA ASP A 60 7.10 -24.59 4.71
C ASP A 60 6.77 -23.79 5.99
N PRO A 61 7.13 -24.32 7.18
CA PRO A 61 6.86 -23.65 8.47
C PRO A 61 7.39 -22.22 8.58
N LYS A 62 8.48 -21.88 7.89
CA LYS A 62 9.05 -20.52 7.92
C LYS A 62 8.03 -19.46 7.47
N TYR A 63 7.11 -19.78 6.54
CA TYR A 63 6.06 -18.87 6.10
C TYR A 63 4.89 -18.75 7.07
N LYS A 64 4.88 -19.52 8.15
CA LYS A 64 3.89 -19.42 9.23
C LYS A 64 4.34 -18.44 10.32
N ILE A 65 5.62 -18.09 10.34
CA ILE A 65 6.18 -17.18 11.36
C ILE A 65 5.95 -15.74 10.94
N VAL A 66 5.50 -14.90 11.88
CA VAL A 66 5.41 -13.45 11.68
C VAL A 66 6.80 -12.86 11.69
N THR A 67 7.18 -12.22 10.59
CA THR A 67 8.50 -11.60 10.41
C THR A 67 8.36 -10.10 10.17
N ASP A 68 9.49 -9.39 10.21
CA ASP A 68 9.56 -7.96 9.97
C ASP A 68 9.20 -7.60 8.52
N LEU A 69 8.50 -6.50 8.37
CA LEU A 69 8.29 -5.88 7.07
C LEU A 69 9.55 -5.11 6.65
N PRO A 70 9.83 -4.99 5.35
CA PRO A 70 11.01 -4.28 4.83
C PRO A 70 10.83 -2.76 4.89
N TRP A 71 10.37 -2.25 6.03
CA TRP A 71 10.10 -0.83 6.27
C TRP A 71 11.08 -0.25 7.28
N SER A 72 11.49 1.00 7.04
CA SER A 72 12.29 1.77 7.97
C SER A 72 11.46 2.20 9.19
N GLU A 73 12.14 2.58 10.28
CA GLU A 73 11.47 3.12 11.47
C GLU A 73 10.55 4.30 11.12
N GLY A 74 11.00 5.20 10.24
CA GLY A 74 10.20 6.36 9.81
C GLY A 74 8.92 5.96 9.07
N GLU A 75 8.99 4.98 8.16
CA GLU A 75 7.82 4.46 7.45
C GLU A 75 6.84 3.79 8.41
N ILE A 76 7.34 3.01 9.36
CA ILE A 76 6.52 2.36 10.39
C ILE A 76 5.80 3.39 11.25
N ARG A 77 6.52 4.39 11.78
CA ARG A 77 5.93 5.43 12.64
C ARG A 77 4.92 6.29 11.89
N LYS A 78 5.19 6.63 10.62
CA LYS A 78 4.24 7.35 9.76
C LYS A 78 2.95 6.55 9.57
N ARG A 79 3.05 5.25 9.30
CA ARG A 79 1.88 4.39 9.11
C ARG A 79 1.07 4.24 10.40
N LEU A 80 1.73 4.07 11.54
CA LEU A 80 1.07 4.03 12.85
C LEU A 80 0.30 5.33 13.14
N SER A 81 0.89 6.48 12.86
CA SER A 81 0.26 7.80 13.02
C SER A 81 -0.98 7.97 12.12
N LEU A 82 -0.91 7.54 10.85
CA LEU A 82 -2.04 7.59 9.92
C LEU A 82 -3.21 6.72 10.40
N TYR A 83 -2.94 5.49 10.86
CA TYR A 83 -3.98 4.63 11.40
C TYR A 83 -4.55 5.16 12.72
N GLN A 84 -3.73 5.78 13.59
CA GLN A 84 -4.23 6.42 14.80
C GLN A 84 -5.21 7.55 14.45
N ALA A 85 -4.86 8.41 13.50
CA ALA A 85 -5.73 9.50 13.06
C ALA A 85 -7.07 9.00 12.47
N LEU A 86 -7.05 7.87 11.73
CA LEU A 86 -8.28 7.25 11.23
C LEU A 86 -9.14 6.70 12.36
N GLU A 87 -8.53 6.03 13.33
CA GLU A 87 -9.21 5.45 14.48
C GLU A 87 -9.90 6.54 15.32
N ASP A 88 -9.18 7.62 15.63
CA ASP A 88 -9.70 8.76 16.40
C ASP A 88 -10.88 9.40 15.68
N ARG A 89 -10.79 9.61 14.36
CA ARG A 89 -11.88 10.15 13.55
C ARG A 89 -13.08 9.20 13.52
N ALA A 90 -12.87 7.91 13.35
CA ALA A 90 -13.95 6.92 13.36
C ALA A 90 -14.66 6.90 14.73
N GLU A 91 -13.91 7.02 15.82
CA GLU A 91 -14.51 7.07 17.16
C GLU A 91 -15.31 8.34 17.40
N VAL A 92 -14.78 9.50 17.02
CA VAL A 92 -15.49 10.79 17.14
C VAL A 92 -16.84 10.75 16.39
N TRP A 93 -16.85 10.21 15.18
CA TRP A 93 -18.09 10.07 14.40
C TRP A 93 -19.02 9.01 14.99
N GLY A 94 -18.52 7.93 15.57
CA GLY A 94 -19.31 6.93 16.26
C GLY A 94 -20.11 7.51 17.43
N ARG A 95 -19.48 8.40 18.21
CA ARG A 95 -20.14 9.11 19.31
C ARG A 95 -21.23 10.10 18.84
N ARG A 96 -21.06 10.66 17.64
CA ARG A 96 -22.02 11.61 17.02
C ARG A 96 -23.19 10.93 16.32
N MET A 97 -23.08 9.64 16.03
CA MET A 97 -24.14 8.92 15.32
C MET A 97 -25.43 8.84 16.16
N PRO A 98 -26.60 9.10 15.56
CA PRO A 98 -27.87 8.80 16.19
C PRO A 98 -27.93 7.35 16.66
N GLU A 99 -28.59 7.11 17.77
CA GLU A 99 -28.68 5.77 18.39
C GLU A 99 -29.15 4.71 17.40
N THR A 100 -30.15 5.02 16.58
CA THR A 100 -30.71 4.13 15.54
C THR A 100 -29.71 3.74 14.47
N LYS A 101 -28.62 4.49 14.30
CA LYS A 101 -27.57 4.23 13.30
C LYS A 101 -26.25 3.74 13.89
N ARG A 102 -26.06 3.77 15.21
CA ARG A 102 -24.80 3.42 15.87
C ARG A 102 -24.34 1.99 15.55
N THR A 103 -25.27 1.05 15.58
CA THR A 103 -24.94 -0.36 15.26
C THR A 103 -24.47 -0.50 13.83
N ALA A 104 -25.21 0.07 12.86
CA ALA A 104 -24.80 0.03 11.45
C ALA A 104 -23.45 0.74 11.24
N TYR A 105 -23.26 1.91 11.86
CA TYR A 105 -22.01 2.64 11.80
C TYR A 105 -20.83 1.83 12.36
N PHE A 106 -21.01 1.21 13.51
CA PHE A 106 -20.00 0.35 14.11
C PHE A 106 -19.58 -0.78 13.16
N HIS A 107 -20.52 -1.51 12.57
CA HIS A 107 -20.22 -2.64 11.69
C HIS A 107 -19.64 -2.23 10.33
N LEU A 108 -20.11 -1.13 9.74
CA LEU A 108 -19.75 -0.73 8.39
C LEU A 108 -18.54 0.20 8.31
N VAL A 109 -18.24 0.94 9.37
CA VAL A 109 -17.16 1.95 9.37
C VAL A 109 -16.18 1.73 10.52
N GLN A 110 -16.68 1.75 11.77
CA GLN A 110 -15.79 1.79 12.92
C GLN A 110 -15.01 0.50 13.11
N TYR A 111 -15.65 -0.66 13.03
CA TYR A 111 -15.00 -1.95 13.20
C TYR A 111 -13.94 -2.23 12.12
N PRO A 112 -14.21 -2.04 10.81
CA PRO A 112 -13.18 -2.22 9.78
C PRO A 112 -11.97 -1.30 9.97
N VAL A 113 -12.21 -0.02 10.29
CA VAL A 113 -11.12 0.96 10.49
C VAL A 113 -10.31 0.65 11.74
N GLN A 114 -10.96 0.44 12.88
CA GLN A 114 -10.29 0.13 14.14
C GLN A 114 -9.60 -1.25 14.08
N GLY A 115 -10.25 -2.26 13.52
CA GLY A 115 -9.67 -3.58 13.33
C GLY A 115 -8.38 -3.54 12.50
N ALA A 116 -8.38 -2.82 11.37
CA ALA A 116 -7.19 -2.63 10.55
C ALA A 116 -6.11 -1.84 11.31
N SER A 117 -6.49 -0.79 12.05
CA SER A 117 -5.57 -0.03 12.90
C SER A 117 -4.88 -0.94 13.91
N GLN A 118 -5.64 -1.71 14.67
CA GLN A 118 -5.10 -2.58 15.73
C GLN A 118 -4.25 -3.72 15.13
N MET A 119 -4.59 -4.27 13.98
CA MET A 119 -3.75 -5.24 13.27
C MET A 119 -2.39 -4.64 12.88
N ASN A 120 -2.38 -3.41 12.36
CA ASN A 120 -1.14 -2.69 12.05
C ASN A 120 -0.34 -2.40 13.32
N LYS A 121 -0.96 -1.85 14.37
CA LYS A 121 -0.32 -1.58 15.68
C LYS A 121 0.31 -2.84 16.25
N LYS A 122 -0.42 -3.95 16.29
CA LYS A 122 0.08 -5.23 16.79
C LYS A 122 1.39 -5.65 16.11
N CYS A 123 1.39 -5.67 14.76
CA CYS A 123 2.56 -6.12 14.01
C CYS A 123 3.71 -5.12 14.02
N LEU A 124 3.42 -3.84 13.86
CA LEU A 124 4.45 -2.80 13.74
C LEU A 124 5.09 -2.45 15.09
N TYR A 125 4.33 -2.44 16.18
CA TYR A 125 4.92 -2.30 17.52
C TYR A 125 5.74 -3.53 17.90
N ALA A 126 5.34 -4.74 17.51
CA ALA A 126 6.18 -5.92 17.71
C ALA A 126 7.49 -5.82 16.91
N GLN A 127 7.44 -5.33 15.65
CA GLN A 127 8.64 -5.07 14.86
C GLN A 127 9.55 -4.05 15.55
N LEU A 128 9.02 -2.90 15.94
CA LEU A 128 9.80 -1.89 16.67
C LEU A 128 10.36 -2.43 17.99
N ALA A 129 9.59 -3.23 18.74
CA ALA A 129 10.02 -3.79 20.02
C ALA A 129 11.14 -4.81 19.84
N ARG A 130 11.13 -5.65 18.79
CA ARG A 130 12.25 -6.54 18.45
C ARG A 130 13.58 -5.82 18.29
N HIS A 131 13.53 -4.58 17.79
CA HIS A 131 14.68 -3.71 17.56
C HIS A 131 14.93 -2.71 18.74
N GLY A 132 14.26 -2.88 19.87
CA GLY A 132 14.43 -2.00 21.04
C GLY A 132 13.91 -0.56 20.84
N LYS A 133 12.99 -0.33 19.89
CA LYS A 133 12.44 0.98 19.53
C LYS A 133 11.04 1.24 20.07
N ALA A 134 10.42 0.26 20.73
CA ALA A 134 9.12 0.37 21.37
C ALA A 134 8.98 -0.67 22.49
N ASP A 135 7.99 -0.48 23.36
CA ASP A 135 7.60 -1.49 24.36
C ASP A 135 6.71 -2.56 23.70
N TRP A 136 6.96 -3.83 24.04
CA TRP A 136 6.13 -4.97 23.64
C TRP A 136 4.68 -4.86 24.12
N GLN A 137 4.44 -4.17 25.22
CA GLN A 137 3.10 -3.94 25.75
C GLN A 137 2.18 -3.28 24.73
N LEU A 138 2.70 -2.42 23.85
CA LEU A 138 1.90 -1.77 22.79
C LEU A 138 1.35 -2.78 21.77
N SER A 139 2.14 -3.80 21.43
CA SER A 139 1.68 -4.90 20.57
C SER A 139 0.64 -5.78 21.26
N GLU A 140 0.83 -6.06 22.54
CA GLU A 140 -0.10 -6.86 23.35
C GLU A 140 -1.44 -6.15 23.53
N GLN A 141 -1.44 -4.86 23.85
CA GLN A 141 -2.64 -4.02 23.96
C GLN A 141 -3.42 -3.95 22.64
N ALA A 142 -2.71 -3.87 21.52
CA ALA A 142 -3.36 -3.88 20.20
C ALA A 142 -4.06 -5.23 19.94
N PHE A 143 -3.46 -6.35 20.34
CA PHE A 143 -4.13 -7.64 20.23
C PHE A 143 -5.38 -7.71 21.12
N ASP A 144 -5.30 -7.26 22.37
CA ASP A 144 -6.45 -7.25 23.30
C ASP A 144 -7.59 -6.36 22.78
N SER A 145 -7.23 -5.27 22.09
CA SER A 145 -8.19 -4.40 21.41
C SER A 145 -8.91 -5.12 20.27
N ILE A 146 -8.19 -5.93 19.46
CA ILE A 146 -8.80 -6.76 18.40
C ILE A 146 -9.81 -7.73 19.01
N VAL A 147 -9.47 -8.40 20.10
CA VAL A 147 -10.36 -9.33 20.79
C VAL A 147 -11.63 -8.60 21.26
N SER A 148 -11.46 -7.46 21.94
CA SER A 148 -12.57 -6.65 22.45
C SER A 148 -13.50 -6.14 21.34
N LEU A 149 -12.93 -5.64 20.22
CA LEU A 149 -13.68 -5.22 19.06
C LEU A 149 -14.50 -6.37 18.44
N THR A 150 -13.89 -7.57 18.35
CA THR A 150 -14.55 -8.75 17.80
C THR A 150 -15.70 -9.20 18.70
N HIS A 151 -15.50 -9.21 20.03
CA HIS A 151 -16.58 -9.53 20.98
C HIS A 151 -17.72 -8.53 20.88
N ARG A 152 -17.41 -7.24 20.76
CA ARG A 152 -18.42 -6.20 20.53
C ARG A 152 -19.19 -6.40 19.22
N TYR A 153 -18.50 -6.81 18.15
CA TYR A 153 -19.11 -7.09 16.85
C TYR A 153 -20.11 -8.24 16.95
N ASN A 154 -19.75 -9.29 17.67
CA ASN A 154 -20.51 -10.54 17.79
C ASN A 154 -21.72 -10.46 18.75
N GLN A 155 -22.23 -9.26 19.02
CA GLN A 155 -23.41 -9.14 19.89
C GLN A 155 -24.72 -9.31 19.14
N GLY A 156 -25.74 -9.84 19.83
CA GLY A 156 -27.09 -10.01 19.31
C GLY A 156 -27.13 -10.93 18.09
N LYS A 157 -27.74 -10.48 16.99
CA LYS A 157 -27.90 -11.27 15.75
C LYS A 157 -26.58 -11.61 15.03
N TRP A 158 -25.48 -10.96 15.44
CA TRP A 158 -24.15 -11.18 14.86
C TRP A 158 -23.29 -12.16 15.68
N GLN A 159 -23.90 -12.87 16.65
CA GLN A 159 -23.19 -13.81 17.50
C GLN A 159 -22.44 -14.87 16.65
N GLY A 160 -21.12 -14.98 16.89
CA GLY A 160 -20.26 -15.93 16.19
C GLY A 160 -19.93 -15.59 14.71
N PHE A 161 -20.32 -14.40 14.24
CA PHE A 161 -20.09 -14.02 12.84
C PHE A 161 -18.62 -13.71 12.56
N MET A 162 -17.91 -13.03 13.47
CA MET A 162 -16.51 -12.70 13.33
C MET A 162 -15.63 -13.48 14.29
N ASP A 163 -14.42 -13.82 13.82
CA ASP A 163 -13.39 -14.47 14.62
C ASP A 163 -12.14 -13.56 14.68
N TYR A 164 -11.57 -13.38 15.84
CA TYR A 164 -10.34 -12.62 16.01
C TYR A 164 -9.07 -13.43 15.64
N LYS A 165 -9.19 -14.74 15.46
CA LYS A 165 -8.15 -15.68 15.01
C LYS A 165 -8.59 -16.53 13.83
N PRO A 166 -9.05 -15.95 12.72
CA PRO A 166 -9.60 -16.74 11.62
C PRO A 166 -8.60 -17.82 11.18
N ARG A 167 -9.10 -19.06 11.08
CA ARG A 167 -8.30 -20.25 10.73
C ARG A 167 -7.07 -20.46 11.64
N ASN A 168 -7.01 -19.83 12.78
CA ASN A 168 -5.90 -19.88 13.73
C ASN A 168 -4.53 -19.51 13.12
N LEU A 169 -4.52 -18.61 12.13
CA LEU A 169 -3.30 -18.20 11.44
C LEU A 169 -2.44 -17.31 12.33
N SER A 170 -1.12 -17.46 12.22
CA SER A 170 -0.13 -16.78 13.07
C SER A 170 -0.25 -15.27 13.05
N VAL A 171 -0.57 -14.68 11.89
CA VAL A 171 -0.75 -13.22 11.75
C VAL A 171 -1.90 -12.68 12.59
N TYR A 172 -2.89 -13.50 12.96
CA TYR A 172 -4.02 -13.11 13.80
C TYR A 172 -3.80 -13.42 15.29
N GLN A 173 -2.74 -14.12 15.65
CA GLN A 173 -2.43 -14.44 17.04
C GLN A 173 -1.58 -13.34 17.72
N ARG A 174 -1.33 -13.50 19.01
CA ARG A 174 -0.29 -12.73 19.71
C ARG A 174 1.06 -13.01 19.06
N ILE A 175 1.86 -11.97 18.89
CA ILE A 175 3.20 -12.12 18.34
C ILE A 175 4.15 -12.49 19.48
N PRO A 176 4.87 -13.62 19.39
CA PRO A 176 5.85 -13.99 20.39
C PRO A 176 6.97 -12.95 20.54
N LYS A 177 7.35 -12.65 21.79
CA LYS A 177 8.46 -11.75 22.06
C LYS A 177 9.77 -12.36 21.57
N SER A 178 10.56 -11.56 20.89
CA SER A 178 11.88 -11.93 20.38
C SER A 178 12.75 -10.68 20.22
N ILE A 179 14.04 -10.88 19.99
CA ILE A 179 15.00 -9.81 19.72
C ILE A 179 15.46 -10.00 18.26
N ALA A 180 15.51 -8.92 17.50
CA ALA A 180 16.05 -8.95 16.14
C ALA A 180 17.58 -9.08 16.18
N THR A 181 18.12 -9.82 15.23
CA THR A 181 19.56 -10.02 15.02
C THR A 181 20.13 -9.06 13.99
N ASP A 182 19.28 -8.42 13.22
CA ASP A 182 19.60 -7.44 12.19
C ASP A 182 19.05 -6.06 12.54
N SER A 183 19.43 -5.04 11.78
CA SER A 183 18.94 -3.67 11.95
C SER A 183 17.68 -3.42 11.15
N LEU A 184 16.83 -2.49 11.60
CA LEU A 184 15.76 -1.97 10.77
C LEU A 184 16.33 -1.36 9.48
N LYS A 185 15.57 -1.49 8.40
CA LYS A 185 15.91 -0.88 7.12
C LYS A 185 16.11 0.63 7.29
N SER A 186 17.19 1.17 6.75
CA SER A 186 17.41 2.61 6.72
C SER A 186 16.46 3.30 5.74
N THR A 187 16.04 4.51 6.07
CA THR A 187 15.32 5.36 5.12
C THR A 187 16.31 5.88 4.07
N ARG A 188 16.02 5.68 2.80
CA ARG A 188 16.78 6.27 1.70
C ARG A 188 16.22 7.67 1.38
N SER A 189 17.08 8.67 1.35
CA SER A 189 16.71 10.00 0.86
C SER A 189 16.77 10.01 -0.68
N TYR A 190 15.67 10.38 -1.30
CA TYR A 190 15.62 10.56 -2.76
C TYR A 190 15.95 12.00 -3.13
N LEU A 191 16.50 12.18 -4.34
CA LEU A 191 16.73 13.49 -4.94
C LEU A 191 15.46 14.03 -5.58
N PHE A 192 14.77 13.15 -6.35
CA PHE A 192 13.52 13.49 -7.04
C PHE A 192 12.51 12.35 -6.89
N LYS A 193 11.23 12.73 -6.94
CA LYS A 193 10.11 11.79 -6.88
C LYS A 193 8.94 12.30 -7.71
N TRP A 194 8.29 11.38 -8.42
CA TRP A 194 7.02 11.61 -9.14
C TRP A 194 6.07 10.44 -8.93
N ASN A 195 4.77 10.67 -9.05
CA ASN A 195 3.78 9.63 -9.27
C ASN A 195 3.59 9.39 -10.78
N GLY A 196 2.87 8.33 -11.15
CA GLY A 196 2.70 7.94 -12.54
C GLY A 196 2.05 8.99 -13.42
N LEU A 197 1.15 9.84 -12.86
CA LEU A 197 0.43 10.89 -13.60
C LEU A 197 1.21 12.19 -13.75
N GLU A 198 2.38 12.33 -13.11
CA GLU A 198 3.21 13.54 -13.19
C GLU A 198 4.22 13.51 -14.35
N ALA A 199 4.12 12.54 -15.25
CA ALA A 199 4.92 12.57 -16.48
C ALA A 199 4.59 13.84 -17.29
N MET A 200 5.62 14.51 -17.77
CA MET A 200 5.50 15.78 -18.49
C MET A 200 5.12 15.60 -19.95
N GLU A 201 5.49 14.46 -20.54
CA GLU A 201 5.23 14.11 -21.93
C GLU A 201 4.84 12.64 -22.04
N GLY A 202 4.06 12.31 -23.05
CA GLY A 202 3.63 10.96 -23.38
C GLY A 202 2.14 10.75 -23.22
N ASN A 203 1.67 9.60 -23.69
CA ASN A 203 0.26 9.24 -23.62
C ASN A 203 0.02 8.34 -22.40
N LEU A 204 -0.58 8.92 -21.36
CA LEU A 204 -0.87 8.26 -20.10
C LEU A 204 -2.33 7.82 -20.04
N LEU A 205 -2.55 6.63 -19.51
CA LEU A 205 -3.87 6.11 -19.17
C LEU A 205 -4.06 6.19 -17.65
N PRO A 206 -4.82 7.17 -17.13
CA PRO A 206 -5.02 7.30 -15.69
C PRO A 206 -5.63 6.03 -15.09
N CYS A 207 -4.99 5.49 -14.05
CA CYS A 207 -5.48 4.37 -13.26
C CYS A 207 -5.89 4.88 -11.87
N GLU A 208 -6.93 5.71 -11.83
CA GLU A 208 -7.40 6.38 -10.62
C GLU A 208 -7.66 5.42 -9.47
N GLY A 209 -7.16 5.76 -8.30
CA GLY A 209 -7.28 4.98 -7.07
C GLY A 209 -6.30 3.80 -6.97
N LEU A 210 -5.50 3.53 -7.99
CA LEU A 210 -4.42 2.54 -7.96
C LEU A 210 -3.08 3.19 -7.64
N GLY A 211 -2.18 2.39 -7.04
CA GLY A 211 -0.87 2.86 -6.58
C GLY A 211 -0.88 3.41 -5.16
N TYR A 212 0.29 3.70 -4.63
CA TYR A 212 0.48 4.14 -3.24
C TYR A 212 -0.14 5.49 -2.93
N GLU A 213 -0.24 6.36 -3.94
CA GLU A 213 -0.87 7.68 -3.83
C GLU A 213 -2.20 7.76 -4.58
N GLY A 214 -2.66 6.64 -5.17
CA GLY A 214 -3.87 6.61 -5.99
C GLY A 214 -3.72 7.29 -7.35
N MET A 215 -2.47 7.47 -7.82
CA MET A 215 -2.09 8.29 -8.99
C MET A 215 -1.24 7.47 -9.97
N ALA A 216 -1.54 6.18 -10.15
CA ALA A 216 -0.85 5.33 -11.10
C ALA A 216 -1.30 5.59 -12.54
N ALA A 217 -0.40 5.37 -13.50
CA ALA A 217 -0.67 5.58 -14.92
C ALA A 217 -0.24 4.38 -15.77
N GLY A 218 -1.16 3.89 -16.60
CA GLY A 218 -0.88 2.91 -17.64
C GLY A 218 -0.09 3.53 -18.79
N ILE A 219 0.89 2.79 -19.29
CA ILE A 219 1.67 3.14 -20.47
C ILE A 219 1.35 2.10 -21.54
N SER A 220 0.79 2.52 -22.66
CA SER A 220 0.46 1.62 -23.78
C SER A 220 1.74 0.98 -24.33
N LYS A 221 1.61 -0.26 -24.82
CA LYS A 221 2.73 -0.96 -25.46
C LYS A 221 3.36 -0.10 -26.55
N ASP A 222 4.70 -0.15 -26.60
CA ASP A 222 5.56 0.60 -27.54
C ASP A 222 5.47 2.14 -27.40
N SER A 223 4.73 2.64 -26.39
CA SER A 223 4.67 4.06 -26.02
C SER A 223 5.66 4.39 -24.90
N SER A 224 6.00 5.67 -24.80
CA SER A 224 6.91 6.19 -23.78
C SER A 224 6.29 7.34 -23.01
N VAL A 225 6.76 7.51 -21.77
CA VAL A 225 6.48 8.66 -20.92
C VAL A 225 7.78 9.30 -20.46
N MET A 226 7.79 10.60 -20.21
CA MET A 226 8.99 11.36 -19.92
C MET A 226 8.85 12.20 -18.65
N PHE A 227 9.95 12.24 -17.89
CA PHE A 227 10.13 13.05 -16.69
C PHE A 227 11.40 13.87 -16.82
N HIS A 228 11.41 15.09 -16.30
CA HIS A 228 12.54 15.99 -16.36
C HIS A 228 12.94 16.42 -14.95
N PHE A 229 14.24 16.61 -14.73
CA PHE A 229 14.76 17.18 -13.51
C PHE A 229 16.03 18.01 -13.76
N ASP A 230 16.23 19.00 -12.90
CA ASP A 230 17.34 19.97 -13.00
C ASP A 230 18.17 19.95 -11.73
N GLY A 231 19.40 20.47 -11.82
CA GLY A 231 20.22 20.80 -10.66
C GLY A 231 20.62 19.59 -9.81
N CYS A 232 20.84 18.43 -10.44
CA CYS A 232 21.30 17.24 -9.73
C CYS A 232 22.80 17.37 -9.42
N PRO A 233 23.21 17.31 -8.13
CA PRO A 233 24.62 17.46 -7.75
C PRO A 233 25.43 16.15 -7.88
N ALA A 234 24.80 15.04 -8.29
CA ALA A 234 25.43 13.74 -8.35
C ALA A 234 26.03 13.44 -9.73
N ASP A 235 27.13 12.68 -9.77
CA ASP A 235 27.76 12.20 -11.01
C ASP A 235 27.10 10.90 -11.54
N SER A 236 26.35 10.21 -10.69
CA SER A 236 25.58 9.03 -11.02
C SER A 236 24.34 8.90 -10.15
N VAL A 237 23.29 8.31 -10.72
CA VAL A 237 22.02 8.11 -10.04
C VAL A 237 21.49 6.70 -10.20
N GLU A 238 20.70 6.29 -9.22
CA GLU A 238 19.83 5.12 -9.33
C GLU A 238 18.40 5.60 -9.59
N VAL A 239 17.85 5.17 -10.72
CA VAL A 239 16.44 5.36 -11.08
C VAL A 239 15.67 4.15 -10.57
N GLU A 240 14.74 4.38 -9.64
CA GLU A 240 13.86 3.33 -9.09
C GLU A 240 12.45 3.53 -9.63
N LEU A 241 11.99 2.56 -10.44
CA LEU A 241 10.61 2.48 -10.88
C LEU A 241 9.82 1.59 -9.93
N ARG A 242 8.67 2.06 -9.53
CA ARG A 242 7.65 1.28 -8.81
C ARG A 242 6.46 1.09 -9.73
N LEU A 243 6.18 -0.16 -10.05
CA LEU A 243 5.19 -0.57 -11.01
C LEU A 243 4.11 -1.39 -10.32
N LEU A 244 2.89 -1.39 -10.82
CA LEU A 244 1.87 -2.31 -10.31
C LEU A 244 2.20 -3.74 -10.72
N PRO A 245 2.12 -4.72 -9.80
CA PRO A 245 2.40 -6.13 -10.10
C PRO A 245 1.22 -6.78 -10.84
N ALA A 246 0.85 -6.21 -12.00
CA ALA A 246 -0.21 -6.71 -12.85
C ALA A 246 0.20 -8.02 -13.54
N HIS A 247 -0.78 -8.83 -13.93
CA HIS A 247 -0.52 -9.97 -14.79
C HIS A 247 -0.29 -9.50 -16.23
N PRO A 248 0.64 -10.13 -16.98
CA PRO A 248 0.83 -9.82 -18.38
C PRO A 248 -0.43 -10.19 -19.19
N VAL A 249 -0.78 -9.37 -20.17
CA VAL A 249 -1.88 -9.64 -21.10
C VAL A 249 -1.48 -10.75 -22.09
N VAL A 250 -0.20 -10.74 -22.49
CA VAL A 250 0.41 -11.73 -23.38
C VAL A 250 1.76 -12.12 -22.83
N GLY A 251 2.10 -13.42 -22.93
CA GLY A 251 3.37 -13.92 -22.43
C GLY A 251 3.41 -14.10 -20.90
N ASN A 252 4.59 -14.05 -20.32
CA ASN A 252 4.87 -14.44 -18.93
C ASN A 252 5.51 -13.33 -18.08
N GLU A 253 5.76 -12.16 -18.67
CA GLU A 253 6.46 -11.06 -18.02
C GLU A 253 5.97 -9.71 -18.57
N LEU A 254 6.21 -8.67 -17.82
CA LEU A 254 6.06 -7.29 -18.27
C LEU A 254 7.45 -6.67 -18.32
N ARG A 255 7.76 -5.98 -19.43
CA ARG A 255 9.08 -5.39 -19.67
C ARG A 255 8.96 -3.90 -19.90
N VAL A 256 9.96 -3.20 -19.41
CA VAL A 256 10.16 -1.77 -19.65
C VAL A 256 11.58 -1.53 -20.13
N GLN A 257 11.79 -0.47 -20.87
CA GLN A 257 13.10 0.07 -21.18
C GLN A 257 13.19 1.50 -20.65
N VAL A 258 14.30 1.82 -20.00
CA VAL A 258 14.49 3.12 -19.37
C VAL A 258 15.71 3.78 -20.01
N SER A 259 15.62 5.05 -20.33
CA SER A 259 16.78 5.86 -20.69
C SER A 259 16.89 7.09 -19.79
N LEU A 260 18.11 7.48 -19.51
CA LEU A 260 18.45 8.76 -18.92
C LEU A 260 19.29 9.53 -19.93
N ASP A 261 18.75 10.62 -20.43
CA ASP A 261 19.29 11.37 -21.57
C ASP A 261 19.49 10.46 -22.79
N GLU A 262 20.76 10.26 -23.20
CA GLU A 262 21.15 9.42 -24.34
C GLU A 262 21.54 7.98 -23.91
N VAL A 263 21.62 7.72 -22.60
CA VAL A 263 22.02 6.41 -22.08
C VAL A 263 20.77 5.55 -21.90
N GLN A 264 20.70 4.45 -22.64
CA GLN A 264 19.57 3.53 -22.62
C GLN A 264 19.90 2.24 -21.90
N SER A 265 19.00 1.73 -21.08
CA SER A 265 19.12 0.41 -20.45
C SER A 265 18.86 -0.71 -21.46
N LEU A 266 19.26 -1.91 -21.13
CA LEU A 266 18.66 -3.10 -21.72
C LEU A 266 17.19 -3.20 -21.25
N PRO A 267 16.30 -3.93 -21.97
CA PRO A 267 14.98 -4.26 -21.48
C PRO A 267 15.03 -4.92 -20.09
N VAL A 268 14.25 -4.41 -19.16
CA VAL A 268 14.14 -4.93 -17.79
C VAL A 268 12.77 -5.54 -17.58
N SER A 269 12.75 -6.77 -17.10
CA SER A 269 11.55 -7.54 -16.85
C SER A 269 11.19 -7.54 -15.37
N TYR A 270 9.90 -7.52 -15.08
CA TYR A 270 9.36 -7.90 -13.78
C TYR A 270 8.35 -9.04 -13.96
N ARG A 271 8.65 -10.16 -13.32
CA ARG A 271 7.87 -11.39 -13.49
C ARG A 271 6.62 -11.35 -12.64
N THR A 272 5.51 -11.70 -13.27
CA THR A 272 4.19 -11.81 -12.62
C THR A 272 3.53 -13.16 -12.91
N TYR A 273 4.29 -14.12 -13.44
CA TYR A 273 3.80 -15.42 -13.87
C TYR A 273 4.17 -16.56 -12.90
N GLY A 274 3.29 -17.55 -12.80
CA GLY A 274 3.59 -18.84 -12.20
C GLY A 274 3.81 -18.83 -10.70
N ARG A 275 3.35 -17.82 -9.97
CA ARG A 275 3.55 -17.67 -8.52
C ARG A 275 5.03 -17.77 -8.12
N SER A 276 5.94 -17.19 -8.92
CA SER A 276 7.35 -17.08 -8.59
C SER A 276 7.56 -16.37 -7.24
N GLU A 277 8.73 -16.54 -6.62
CA GLU A 277 9.02 -15.82 -5.37
C GLU A 277 8.99 -14.30 -5.57
N GLU A 278 9.52 -13.82 -6.70
CA GLU A 278 9.45 -12.41 -7.08
C GLU A 278 8.00 -11.92 -7.18
N TRP A 279 7.14 -12.65 -7.88
CA TRP A 279 5.72 -12.31 -7.97
C TRP A 279 5.04 -12.26 -6.59
N LYS A 280 5.32 -13.25 -5.72
CA LYS A 280 4.76 -13.26 -4.36
C LYS A 280 5.19 -12.03 -3.56
N GLN A 281 6.47 -11.63 -3.64
CA GLN A 281 6.95 -10.43 -2.97
C GLN A 281 6.32 -9.15 -3.55
N ASN A 282 6.22 -9.06 -4.86
CA ASN A 282 5.59 -7.93 -5.53
C ASN A 282 4.11 -7.78 -5.14
N VAL A 283 3.36 -8.89 -5.10
CA VAL A 283 1.95 -8.90 -4.66
C VAL A 283 1.81 -8.54 -3.19
N LEU A 284 2.67 -9.08 -2.31
CA LEU A 284 2.64 -8.74 -0.88
C LEU A 284 2.97 -7.28 -0.62
N SER A 285 3.84 -6.67 -1.44
CA SER A 285 4.21 -5.26 -1.35
C SER A 285 3.28 -4.35 -2.15
N ASN A 286 2.44 -4.95 -3.00
CA ASN A 286 1.61 -4.28 -4.00
C ASN A 286 2.41 -3.35 -4.94
N GLN A 287 3.68 -3.64 -5.13
CA GLN A 287 4.61 -2.96 -6.04
C GLN A 287 5.66 -3.94 -6.57
N ALA A 288 5.99 -3.83 -7.84
CA ALA A 288 7.20 -4.37 -8.44
C ALA A 288 8.23 -3.23 -8.54
N VAL A 289 9.42 -3.44 -7.99
CA VAL A 289 10.45 -2.41 -7.90
C VAL A 289 11.62 -2.77 -8.81
N LEU A 290 11.91 -1.91 -9.79
CA LEU A 290 13.07 -2.00 -10.66
C LEU A 290 14.06 -0.88 -10.34
N ARG A 291 15.36 -1.20 -10.32
CA ARG A 291 16.44 -0.25 -10.04
C ARG A 291 17.47 -0.29 -11.14
N LEU A 292 17.78 0.86 -11.70
CA LEU A 292 18.72 1.02 -12.78
C LEU A 292 19.71 2.14 -12.47
N LYS A 293 20.98 1.93 -12.79
CA LYS A 293 22.05 2.91 -12.57
C LYS A 293 22.36 3.63 -13.85
N PHE A 294 22.52 4.93 -13.76
CA PHE A 294 22.89 5.78 -14.88
C PHE A 294 23.96 6.78 -14.47
N PRO A 295 24.97 7.00 -15.33
CA PRO A 295 25.88 8.13 -15.17
C PRO A 295 25.14 9.42 -15.52
N LEU A 296 25.42 10.50 -14.77
CA LEU A 296 24.99 11.86 -15.12
C LEU A 296 26.16 12.63 -15.75
N ARG A 297 25.86 13.46 -16.75
CA ARG A 297 26.87 14.28 -17.42
C ARG A 297 26.43 15.73 -17.45
N GLY A 298 27.18 16.54 -16.73
CA GLY A 298 26.97 18.00 -16.70
C GLY A 298 25.80 18.45 -15.84
N ASN A 299 25.78 19.76 -15.57
CA ASN A 299 24.70 20.41 -14.82
C ASN A 299 23.69 21.01 -15.81
N ARG A 300 22.80 20.19 -16.31
CA ARG A 300 21.74 20.53 -17.28
C ARG A 300 20.41 19.91 -16.87
N THR A 301 19.35 20.20 -17.60
CA THR A 301 18.10 19.44 -17.54
C THR A 301 18.34 18.00 -17.99
N HIS A 302 18.02 17.04 -17.14
CA HIS A 302 18.08 15.61 -17.42
C HIS A 302 16.70 15.09 -17.75
N ARG A 303 16.63 14.10 -18.64
CA ARG A 303 15.38 13.50 -19.11
C ARG A 303 15.39 12.00 -18.85
N ILE A 304 14.42 11.52 -18.07
CA ILE A 304 14.13 10.09 -17.93
C ILE A 304 13.01 9.73 -18.89
N THR A 305 13.23 8.74 -19.75
CA THR A 305 12.19 8.17 -20.61
C THR A 305 11.93 6.73 -20.19
N ILE A 306 10.66 6.38 -20.00
CA ILE A 306 10.21 5.02 -19.67
C ILE A 306 9.34 4.54 -20.82
N GLN A 307 9.79 3.49 -21.51
CA GLN A 307 9.03 2.84 -22.59
C GLN A 307 8.44 1.53 -22.09
N ALA A 308 7.15 1.32 -22.32
CA ALA A 308 6.51 0.02 -22.11
C ALA A 308 6.76 -0.86 -23.34
N LEU A 309 7.30 -2.06 -23.13
CA LEU A 309 7.53 -3.04 -24.20
C LEU A 309 6.41 -4.08 -24.29
N ASP A 310 5.56 -4.13 -23.26
CA ASP A 310 4.42 -5.05 -23.19
C ASP A 310 3.15 -4.32 -22.76
N GLU A 311 2.01 -4.90 -23.11
CA GLU A 311 0.70 -4.41 -22.67
C GLU A 311 0.48 -4.72 -21.21
N GLY A 312 -0.05 -3.75 -20.43
CA GLY A 312 -0.33 -3.89 -19.00
C GLY A 312 0.72 -3.29 -18.07
N VAL A 313 1.70 -2.57 -18.60
CA VAL A 313 2.66 -1.79 -17.81
C VAL A 313 1.95 -0.60 -17.16
N VAL A 314 2.00 -0.51 -15.83
CA VAL A 314 1.41 0.58 -15.04
C VAL A 314 2.46 1.14 -14.08
N LEU A 315 2.83 2.40 -14.28
CA LEU A 315 3.75 3.13 -13.43
C LEU A 315 3.00 3.71 -12.23
N ASP A 316 3.45 3.38 -11.02
CA ASP A 316 2.94 3.93 -9.77
C ASP A 316 3.76 5.15 -9.33
N GLN A 317 5.08 4.96 -9.18
CA GLN A 317 5.99 6.00 -8.73
C GLN A 317 7.35 5.87 -9.42
N LEU A 318 8.02 7.01 -9.58
CA LEU A 318 9.39 7.12 -10.05
C LEU A 318 10.23 7.86 -9.00
N TYR A 319 11.39 7.30 -8.66
CA TYR A 319 12.34 7.92 -7.74
C TYR A 319 13.71 8.02 -8.39
N VAL A 320 14.43 9.05 -8.04
CA VAL A 320 15.85 9.23 -8.37
C VAL A 320 16.62 9.36 -7.07
N TYR A 321 17.59 8.51 -6.87
CA TYR A 321 18.50 8.51 -5.72
C TYR A 321 19.93 8.82 -6.19
N GLU A 322 20.69 9.50 -5.35
CA GLU A 322 22.14 9.58 -5.55
C GLU A 322 22.73 8.16 -5.48
N TRP A 323 23.52 7.81 -6.45
CA TRP A 323 24.29 6.58 -6.42
C TRP A 323 25.70 6.90 -5.92
N LYS A 324 26.11 6.27 -4.81
CA LYS A 324 27.48 6.28 -4.28
C LYS A 324 28.01 4.86 -4.38
N ASP A 325 29.18 4.72 -5.02
CA ASP A 325 29.91 3.45 -5.10
C ASP A 325 30.33 2.96 -3.70
#